data_542dc2586e5fc9e83987279ad8c5dd14
#
_entry.id   542dc2586e5fc9e83987279ad8c5dd14
#
_cell.length_a   1.000
_cell.length_b   1.000
_cell.length_c   1.000
_cell.angle_alpha   90.00
_cell.angle_beta   90.00
_cell.angle_gamma   90.00
#
_symmetry.space_group_name_H-M   'P 1'
#
loop_
_entity.id
_entity.type
_entity.pdbx_description
1 polymer ?
#
loop_
_entity_poly.entity_id
_entity_poly.type
_entity_poly.pdbx_seq_one_letter_code
_entity_poly.pdbx_strand_id
1 'polypeptide(L)'
;MKVTRIHCIKIGGSLISYTEELIDLMQSLDKFSKSYKIVIIPGGGPFANIVRDLYRQYNLSETVAHWMAILAMDQYGFFLSNLSENAVTISSIDNTKELALSNKLVIILPFQILYKRDPLEHSWNVTSDSIAAHIATLINAESLILLKDVEGIFKHDPKQEPSELIAELDRHDFNAFTTQKCVDKYFPKILAQSNIRCWILNGRHPSRISAVLKGQKPIGTEIL
;
A
#
# COMPACT_ATOMS: atom_id res chain seq x y z
N MET A 1 1.20 -14.31 -26.07
CA MET A 1 0.76 -14.51 -24.66
C MET A 1 0.32 -13.18 -24.10
N LYS A 2 -0.92 -13.05 -23.61
CA LYS A 2 -1.32 -11.83 -22.88
C LYS A 2 -0.44 -11.71 -21.63
N VAL A 3 0.33 -10.63 -21.54
CA VAL A 3 1.10 -10.31 -20.33
C VAL A 3 0.09 -10.17 -19.19
N THR A 4 0.24 -11.00 -18.16
CA THR A 4 -0.63 -10.92 -16.98
C THR A 4 -0.24 -9.71 -16.18
N ARG A 5 -1.10 -8.70 -16.17
CA ARG A 5 -0.88 -7.42 -15.49
C ARG A 5 -1.38 -7.54 -14.05
N ILE A 6 -0.48 -7.51 -13.10
CA ILE A 6 -0.82 -7.50 -11.67
C ILE A 6 -0.88 -6.05 -11.19
N HIS A 7 -1.96 -5.71 -10.51
CA HIS A 7 -2.13 -4.43 -9.83
C HIS A 7 -1.94 -4.63 -8.33
N CYS A 8 -0.89 -4.02 -7.79
CA CYS A 8 -0.64 -3.99 -6.36
C CYS A 8 -1.44 -2.86 -5.71
N ILE A 9 -2.18 -3.14 -4.66
CA ILE A 9 -2.97 -2.15 -3.93
C ILE A 9 -2.55 -2.18 -2.47
N LYS A 10 -1.95 -1.09 -1.98
CA LYS A 10 -1.63 -0.94 -0.57
C LYS A 10 -2.80 -0.29 0.15
N ILE A 11 -3.34 -0.95 1.15
CA ILE A 11 -4.43 -0.40 1.98
C ILE A 11 -3.83 0.28 3.20
N GLY A 12 -4.00 1.61 3.29
CA GLY A 12 -3.50 2.43 4.40
C GLY A 12 -4.13 2.01 5.74
N GLY A 13 -3.30 1.95 6.79
CA GLY A 13 -3.78 1.55 8.11
C GLY A 13 -4.78 2.53 8.75
N SER A 14 -4.74 3.82 8.36
CA SER A 14 -5.70 4.83 8.82
C SER A 14 -7.13 4.57 8.33
N LEU A 15 -7.31 3.83 7.23
CA LEU A 15 -8.63 3.52 6.68
C LEU A 15 -9.50 2.68 7.62
N ILE A 16 -8.91 1.99 8.59
CA ILE A 16 -9.67 1.24 9.61
C ILE A 16 -10.61 2.14 10.44
N SER A 17 -10.31 3.45 10.53
CA SER A 17 -11.16 4.41 11.23
C SER A 17 -12.45 4.76 10.48
N TYR A 18 -12.58 4.32 9.24
CA TYR A 18 -13.72 4.54 8.36
C TYR A 18 -14.39 3.19 8.06
N THR A 19 -15.15 2.69 9.02
CA THR A 19 -15.65 1.30 9.03
C THR A 19 -16.47 0.96 7.80
N GLU A 20 -17.46 1.79 7.46
CA GLU A 20 -18.35 1.53 6.33
C GLU A 20 -17.63 1.61 5.00
N GLU A 21 -16.77 2.63 4.84
CA GLU A 21 -15.99 2.82 3.63
C GLU A 21 -14.94 1.72 3.44
N LEU A 22 -14.36 1.21 4.53
CA LEU A 22 -13.41 0.10 4.45
C LEU A 22 -14.10 -1.21 4.05
N ILE A 23 -15.30 -1.47 4.56
CA ILE A 23 -16.11 -2.62 4.14
C ILE A 23 -16.48 -2.51 2.67
N ASP A 24 -16.98 -1.34 2.22
CA ASP A 24 -17.30 -1.10 0.80
C ASP A 24 -16.06 -1.24 -0.10
N LEU A 25 -14.91 -0.74 0.36
CA LEU A 25 -13.63 -0.90 -0.34
C LEU A 25 -13.31 -2.39 -0.55
N MET A 26 -13.36 -3.20 0.50
CA MET A 26 -13.03 -4.63 0.41
C MET A 26 -14.00 -5.40 -0.49
N GLN A 27 -15.31 -5.12 -0.41
CA GLN A 27 -16.32 -5.70 -1.29
C GLN A 27 -16.15 -5.25 -2.75
N SER A 28 -15.73 -4.01 -2.97
CA SER A 28 -15.43 -3.50 -4.31
C SER A 28 -14.18 -4.18 -4.89
N LEU A 29 -13.14 -4.38 -4.09
CA LEU A 29 -11.92 -5.11 -4.50
C LEU A 29 -12.23 -6.57 -4.83
N ASP A 30 -13.14 -7.21 -4.09
CA ASP A 30 -13.64 -8.55 -4.44
C ASP A 30 -14.28 -8.59 -5.83
N LYS A 31 -15.12 -7.60 -6.14
CA LYS A 31 -15.74 -7.49 -7.47
C LYS A 31 -14.70 -7.26 -8.55
N PHE A 32 -13.71 -6.39 -8.28
CA PHE A 32 -12.66 -6.07 -9.25
C PHE A 32 -11.72 -7.26 -9.49
N SER A 33 -11.43 -8.09 -8.47
CA SER A 33 -10.55 -9.26 -8.60
C SER A 33 -11.06 -10.30 -9.61
N LYS A 34 -12.35 -10.30 -9.90
CA LYS A 34 -12.96 -11.18 -10.92
C LYS A 34 -12.51 -10.82 -12.35
N SER A 35 -12.13 -9.57 -12.60
CA SER A 35 -11.74 -9.07 -13.92
C SER A 35 -10.28 -8.60 -13.98
N TYR A 36 -9.69 -8.22 -12.86
CA TYR A 36 -8.32 -7.72 -12.73
C TYR A 36 -7.54 -8.57 -11.75
N LYS A 37 -6.23 -8.65 -11.96
CA LYS A 37 -5.34 -9.39 -11.07
C LYS A 37 -4.87 -8.46 -9.97
N ILE A 38 -5.51 -8.56 -8.81
CA ILE A 38 -5.30 -7.66 -7.67
C ILE A 38 -4.54 -8.39 -6.57
N VAL A 39 -3.49 -7.74 -6.09
CA VAL A 39 -2.71 -8.15 -4.93
C VAL A 39 -2.74 -7.02 -3.90
N ILE A 40 -3.21 -7.32 -2.70
CA ILE A 40 -3.26 -6.37 -1.59
C ILE A 40 -2.01 -6.50 -0.73
N ILE A 41 -1.49 -5.35 -0.31
CA ILE A 41 -0.46 -5.24 0.73
C ILE A 41 -1.07 -4.40 1.87
N PRO A 42 -1.21 -4.97 3.06
CA PRO A 42 -1.79 -4.26 4.20
C PRO A 42 -0.82 -3.19 4.73
N GLY A 43 -1.36 -2.11 5.29
CA GLY A 43 -0.61 -1.22 6.17
C GLY A 43 -0.49 -1.79 7.58
N GLY A 44 0.07 -1.01 8.52
CA GLY A 44 0.21 -1.48 9.90
C GLY A 44 -1.04 -1.27 10.78
N GLY A 45 -1.92 -0.36 10.40
CA GLY A 45 -3.13 -0.04 11.16
C GLY A 45 -2.88 0.34 12.62
N PRO A 46 -3.86 0.12 13.50
CA PRO A 46 -3.72 0.37 14.93
C PRO A 46 -2.67 -0.54 15.58
N PHE A 47 -2.42 -1.71 15.00
CA PHE A 47 -1.41 -2.65 15.50
C PHE A 47 0.00 -2.05 15.46
N ALA A 48 0.36 -1.34 14.36
CA ALA A 48 1.64 -0.63 14.27
C ALA A 48 1.72 0.59 15.19
N ASN A 49 0.59 1.22 15.56
CA ASN A 49 0.59 2.29 16.54
C ASN A 49 0.99 1.78 17.93
N ILE A 50 0.49 0.60 18.33
CA ILE A 50 0.92 -0.07 19.57
C ILE A 50 2.44 -0.29 19.56
N VAL A 51 3.01 -0.73 18.42
CA VAL A 51 4.46 -0.90 18.29
C VAL A 51 5.21 0.42 18.48
N ARG A 52 4.72 1.53 17.90
CA ARG A 52 5.32 2.87 18.08
C ARG A 52 5.29 3.33 19.54
N ASP A 53 4.21 3.05 20.24
CA ASP A 53 4.08 3.41 21.67
C ASP A 53 5.04 2.57 22.52
N LEU A 54 5.12 1.26 22.29
CA LEU A 54 6.09 0.39 22.96
C LEU A 54 7.53 0.80 22.63
N TYR A 55 7.84 1.13 21.39
CA TYR A 55 9.17 1.61 20.99
C TYR A 55 9.60 2.82 21.81
N ARG A 56 8.70 3.81 21.99
CA ARG A 56 8.98 5.00 22.80
C ARG A 56 9.05 4.71 24.30
N GLN A 57 8.12 3.90 24.79
CA GLN A 57 7.99 3.63 26.23
C GLN A 57 9.15 2.77 26.77
N TYR A 58 9.58 1.78 26.00
CA TYR A 58 10.58 0.80 26.42
C TYR A 58 11.94 0.99 25.75
N ASN A 59 12.10 2.05 24.95
CA ASN A 59 13.33 2.32 24.20
C ASN A 59 13.81 1.09 23.40
N LEU A 60 12.90 0.48 22.65
CA LEU A 60 13.22 -0.70 21.85
C LEU A 60 14.27 -0.35 20.78
N SER A 61 15.07 -1.33 20.35
CA SER A 61 15.93 -1.15 19.19
C SER A 61 15.11 -0.99 17.92
N GLU A 62 15.64 -0.26 16.94
CA GLU A 62 14.97 -0.07 15.63
C GLU A 62 14.71 -1.40 14.92
N THR A 63 15.64 -2.37 15.06
CA THR A 63 15.47 -3.72 14.50
C THR A 63 14.25 -4.43 15.10
N VAL A 64 14.08 -4.40 16.43
CA VAL A 64 12.92 -5.04 17.08
C VAL A 64 11.63 -4.33 16.67
N ALA A 65 11.61 -3.00 16.71
CA ALA A 65 10.44 -2.22 16.31
C ALA A 65 10.07 -2.44 14.83
N HIS A 66 11.07 -2.53 13.94
CA HIS A 66 10.88 -2.82 12.53
C HIS A 66 10.14 -4.16 12.32
N TRP A 67 10.64 -5.24 12.90
CA TRP A 67 10.00 -6.56 12.75
C TRP A 67 8.61 -6.62 13.41
N MET A 68 8.44 -6.00 14.57
CA MET A 68 7.12 -5.87 15.19
C MET A 68 6.14 -5.10 14.32
N ALA A 69 6.59 -4.01 13.66
CA ALA A 69 5.73 -3.23 12.77
C ALA A 69 5.34 -4.01 11.51
N ILE A 70 6.20 -4.87 10.99
CA ILE A 70 5.85 -5.75 9.85
C ILE A 70 4.88 -6.85 10.30
N LEU A 71 5.05 -7.43 11.49
CA LEU A 71 4.05 -8.36 12.07
C LEU A 71 2.70 -7.68 12.26
N ALA A 72 2.68 -6.39 12.61
CA ALA A 72 1.45 -5.61 12.67
C ALA A 72 0.75 -5.48 11.30
N MET A 73 1.51 -5.47 10.20
CA MET A 73 0.94 -5.53 8.84
C MET A 73 0.28 -6.89 8.58
N ASP A 74 0.88 -8.00 9.02
CA ASP A 74 0.27 -9.32 8.90
C ASP A 74 -1.06 -9.40 9.67
N GLN A 75 -1.11 -8.87 10.91
CA GLN A 75 -2.35 -8.80 11.69
C GLN A 75 -3.45 -8.00 10.96
N TYR A 76 -3.09 -6.85 10.38
CA TYR A 76 -4.03 -6.06 9.60
C TYR A 76 -4.45 -6.80 8.31
N GLY A 77 -3.55 -7.57 7.70
CA GLY A 77 -3.85 -8.42 6.56
C GLY A 77 -4.90 -9.49 6.85
N PHE A 78 -4.80 -10.17 8.00
CA PHE A 78 -5.83 -11.11 8.46
C PHE A 78 -7.16 -10.41 8.73
N PHE A 79 -7.14 -9.23 9.36
CA PHE A 79 -8.36 -8.46 9.57
C PHE A 79 -9.03 -8.10 8.24
N LEU A 80 -8.28 -7.58 7.27
CA LEU A 80 -8.81 -7.24 5.94
C LEU A 80 -9.37 -8.48 5.22
N SER A 81 -8.74 -9.64 5.35
CA SER A 81 -9.21 -10.87 4.71
C SER A 81 -10.59 -11.29 5.20
N ASN A 82 -10.94 -11.01 6.45
CA ASN A 82 -12.26 -11.29 7.01
C ASN A 82 -13.37 -10.38 6.44
N LEU A 83 -13.00 -9.25 5.83
CA LEU A 83 -13.95 -8.34 5.19
C LEU A 83 -14.26 -8.69 3.73
N SER A 84 -13.73 -9.81 3.22
CA SER A 84 -13.84 -10.25 1.84
C SER A 84 -14.17 -11.74 1.79
N GLU A 85 -15.14 -12.12 0.99
CA GLU A 85 -15.53 -13.53 0.80
C GLU A 85 -14.54 -14.29 -0.10
N ASN A 86 -13.76 -13.58 -0.91
CA ASN A 86 -12.89 -14.15 -1.92
C ASN A 86 -11.39 -13.98 -1.63
N ALA A 87 -11.05 -13.36 -0.48
CA ALA A 87 -9.66 -13.13 -0.12
C ALA A 87 -8.94 -14.42 0.27
N VAL A 88 -7.65 -14.49 -0.11
CA VAL A 88 -6.71 -15.49 0.36
C VAL A 88 -5.45 -14.79 0.87
N THR A 89 -4.99 -15.17 2.05
CA THR A 89 -3.74 -14.65 2.62
C THR A 89 -2.58 -15.56 2.22
N ILE A 90 -1.45 -14.97 1.85
CA ILE A 90 -0.22 -15.69 1.52
C ILE A 90 0.99 -15.04 2.20
N SER A 91 1.95 -15.86 2.61
CA SER A 91 3.22 -15.44 3.22
C SER A 91 4.45 -15.76 2.34
N SER A 92 4.22 -16.16 1.09
CA SER A 92 5.24 -16.33 0.04
C SER A 92 4.78 -15.65 -1.24
N ILE A 93 5.74 -15.16 -2.03
CA ILE A 93 5.45 -14.57 -3.35
C ILE A 93 5.36 -15.62 -4.48
N ASP A 94 5.75 -16.86 -4.23
CA ASP A 94 5.92 -17.89 -5.27
C ASP A 94 4.62 -18.19 -6.02
N ASN A 95 3.49 -18.25 -5.30
CA ASN A 95 2.18 -18.55 -5.87
C ASN A 95 1.30 -17.33 -6.10
N THR A 96 1.84 -16.10 -5.89
CA THR A 96 1.06 -14.86 -6.00
C THR A 96 0.39 -14.72 -7.35
N LYS A 97 1.14 -14.99 -8.42
CA LYS A 97 0.66 -14.85 -9.81
C LYS A 97 -0.43 -15.86 -10.12
N GLU A 98 -0.24 -17.11 -9.73
CA GLU A 98 -1.20 -18.20 -9.97
C GLU A 98 -2.53 -17.91 -9.24
N LEU A 99 -2.48 -17.55 -7.98
CA LEU A 99 -3.66 -17.21 -7.18
C LEU A 99 -4.39 -15.98 -7.71
N ALA A 100 -3.67 -14.93 -8.12
CA ALA A 100 -4.29 -13.78 -8.76
C ALA A 100 -4.93 -14.14 -10.11
N LEU A 101 -4.38 -15.14 -10.85
CA LEU A 101 -4.98 -15.67 -12.07
C LEU A 101 -6.27 -16.45 -11.81
N SER A 102 -6.43 -17.06 -10.64
CA SER A 102 -7.65 -17.77 -10.24
C SER A 102 -8.79 -16.85 -9.78
N ASN A 103 -8.69 -15.55 -10.03
CA ASN A 103 -9.65 -14.51 -9.65
C ASN A 103 -9.83 -14.37 -8.12
N LYS A 104 -8.85 -14.80 -7.33
CA LYS A 104 -8.81 -14.55 -5.89
C LYS A 104 -8.31 -13.14 -5.59
N LEU A 105 -8.80 -12.57 -4.52
CA LEU A 105 -8.25 -11.34 -3.94
C LEU A 105 -7.08 -11.74 -3.04
N VAL A 106 -5.85 -11.61 -3.56
CA VAL A 106 -4.66 -12.06 -2.85
C VAL A 106 -4.21 -11.01 -1.86
N ILE A 107 -4.05 -11.36 -0.59
CA ILE A 107 -3.49 -10.48 0.45
C ILE A 107 -2.14 -11.03 0.89
N ILE A 108 -1.08 -10.28 0.65
CA ILE A 108 0.27 -10.66 1.07
C ILE A 108 0.48 -10.31 2.54
N LEU A 109 0.92 -11.30 3.31
CA LEU A 109 1.42 -11.14 4.67
C LEU A 109 2.95 -10.94 4.59
N PRO A 110 3.48 -9.72 4.78
CA PRO A 110 4.85 -9.40 4.38
C PRO A 110 5.92 -9.97 5.30
N PHE A 111 5.62 -10.36 6.54
CA PHE A 111 6.65 -10.70 7.53
C PHE A 111 7.60 -11.80 7.05
N GLN A 112 7.10 -12.95 6.66
CA GLN A 112 7.98 -14.08 6.26
C GLN A 112 8.81 -13.78 5.00
N ILE A 113 8.23 -12.99 4.07
CA ILE A 113 8.90 -12.61 2.82
C ILE A 113 10.10 -11.71 3.13
N LEU A 114 9.90 -10.72 3.99
CA LEU A 114 10.93 -9.72 4.32
C LEU A 114 11.94 -10.28 5.32
N TYR A 115 11.51 -11.05 6.33
CA TYR A 115 12.40 -11.62 7.34
C TYR A 115 13.47 -12.56 6.74
N LYS A 116 13.12 -13.31 5.69
CA LYS A 116 14.06 -14.19 5.00
C LYS A 116 15.11 -13.45 4.17
N ARG A 117 14.80 -12.26 3.68
CA ARG A 117 15.63 -11.52 2.72
C ARG A 117 16.31 -10.32 3.34
N ASP A 118 15.70 -9.75 4.38
CA ASP A 118 16.11 -8.54 5.09
C ASP A 118 16.60 -7.40 4.16
N PRO A 119 15.77 -6.98 3.18
CA PRO A 119 16.20 -6.12 2.10
C PRO A 119 16.11 -4.62 2.41
N LEU A 120 15.48 -4.25 3.53
CA LEU A 120 15.10 -2.88 3.85
C LEU A 120 15.79 -2.40 5.12
N GLU A 121 16.04 -1.10 5.20
CA GLU A 121 16.60 -0.45 6.39
C GLU A 121 15.66 -0.60 7.59
N HIS A 122 16.22 -0.95 8.75
CA HIS A 122 15.49 -1.02 10.01
C HIS A 122 15.39 0.39 10.61
N SER A 123 14.42 1.15 10.17
CA SER A 123 14.13 2.49 10.69
C SER A 123 12.69 2.88 10.45
N TRP A 124 12.20 3.90 11.16
CA TRP A 124 10.90 4.49 10.90
C TRP A 124 10.82 5.32 9.61
N ASN A 125 11.93 5.45 8.87
CA ASN A 125 11.92 5.98 7.49
C ASN A 125 11.33 4.99 6.50
N VAL A 126 11.32 3.70 6.85
CA VAL A 126 10.70 2.60 6.10
C VAL A 126 9.39 2.22 6.78
N THR A 127 8.28 2.40 6.09
CA THR A 127 6.97 1.95 6.57
C THR A 127 6.27 1.11 5.50
N SER A 128 4.98 0.88 5.68
CA SER A 128 4.19 0.04 4.77
C SER A 128 4.15 0.56 3.32
N ASP A 129 4.45 1.84 3.04
CA ASP A 129 4.50 2.37 1.68
C ASP A 129 5.75 1.85 0.94
N SER A 130 6.92 1.97 1.57
CA SER A 130 8.19 1.40 1.08
C SER A 130 8.10 -0.12 0.94
N ILE A 131 7.53 -0.80 1.92
CA ILE A 131 7.33 -2.25 1.89
C ILE A 131 6.45 -2.64 0.71
N ALA A 132 5.36 -1.91 0.47
CA ALA A 132 4.47 -2.17 -0.65
C ALA A 132 5.17 -1.96 -2.01
N ALA A 133 5.97 -0.90 -2.15
CA ALA A 133 6.75 -0.66 -3.37
C ALA A 133 7.78 -1.78 -3.61
N HIS A 134 8.47 -2.22 -2.56
CA HIS A 134 9.43 -3.32 -2.65
C HIS A 134 8.75 -4.64 -3.08
N ILE A 135 7.65 -5.01 -2.43
CA ILE A 135 6.90 -6.23 -2.79
C ILE A 135 6.34 -6.13 -4.21
N ALA A 136 5.77 -4.98 -4.59
CA ALA A 136 5.27 -4.76 -5.94
C ALA A 136 6.36 -4.97 -7.00
N THR A 137 7.61 -4.55 -6.70
CA THR A 137 8.77 -4.82 -7.56
C THR A 137 9.10 -6.31 -7.61
N LEU A 138 9.11 -7.01 -6.47
CA LEU A 138 9.40 -8.45 -6.42
C LEU A 138 8.42 -9.30 -7.25
N ILE A 139 7.14 -8.93 -7.28
CA ILE A 139 6.12 -9.65 -8.05
C ILE A 139 5.95 -9.13 -9.47
N ASN A 140 6.79 -8.18 -9.92
CA ASN A 140 6.71 -7.51 -11.22
C ASN A 140 5.30 -6.95 -11.49
N ALA A 141 4.77 -6.18 -10.52
CA ALA A 141 3.48 -5.52 -10.67
C ALA A 141 3.54 -4.43 -11.76
N GLU A 142 2.45 -4.28 -12.52
CA GLU A 142 2.31 -3.21 -13.51
C GLU A 142 2.08 -1.86 -12.85
N SER A 143 1.31 -1.87 -11.76
CA SER A 143 1.01 -0.64 -11.00
C SER A 143 0.99 -0.89 -9.51
N LEU A 144 1.27 0.16 -8.75
CA LEU A 144 1.10 0.26 -7.31
C LEU A 144 0.09 1.37 -7.03
N ILE A 145 -0.97 1.05 -6.30
CA ILE A 145 -1.97 2.02 -5.85
C ILE A 145 -1.87 2.11 -4.33
N LEU A 146 -1.44 3.27 -3.81
CA LEU A 146 -1.43 3.56 -2.38
C LEU A 146 -2.77 4.17 -1.97
N LEU A 147 -3.57 3.43 -1.24
CA LEU A 147 -4.83 3.92 -0.68
C LEU A 147 -4.58 4.57 0.68
N LYS A 148 -4.94 5.83 0.78
CA LYS A 148 -4.79 6.70 1.96
C LYS A 148 -6.15 7.25 2.38
N ASP A 149 -6.17 7.99 3.48
CA ASP A 149 -7.32 8.79 3.96
C ASP A 149 -7.26 10.26 3.48
N VAL A 150 -6.40 10.53 2.50
CA VAL A 150 -6.25 11.83 1.84
C VAL A 150 -6.40 11.68 0.33
N GLU A 151 -6.74 12.78 -0.35
CA GLU A 151 -7.03 12.78 -1.79
C GLU A 151 -5.81 12.44 -2.67
N GLY A 152 -4.61 12.70 -2.20
CA GLY A 152 -3.33 12.56 -2.90
C GLY A 152 -2.28 13.48 -2.28
N ILE A 153 -1.31 13.92 -3.09
CA ILE A 153 -0.28 14.89 -2.69
C ILE A 153 -0.76 16.29 -3.04
N PHE A 154 -0.58 17.23 -2.12
CA PHE A 154 -0.92 18.62 -2.30
C PHE A 154 0.35 19.47 -2.40
N LYS A 155 0.26 20.69 -2.94
CA LYS A 155 1.39 21.64 -2.97
C LYS A 155 1.84 22.03 -1.57
N HIS A 156 0.88 22.20 -0.64
CA HIS A 156 1.08 22.50 0.78
C HIS A 156 0.18 21.60 1.63
N ASP A 157 0.39 21.58 2.94
CA ASP A 157 -0.47 20.78 3.83
C ASP A 157 -1.90 21.35 3.83
N PRO A 158 -2.89 20.64 3.29
CA PRO A 158 -4.26 21.14 3.17
C PRO A 158 -4.96 21.31 4.52
N LYS A 159 -4.37 20.85 5.63
CA LYS A 159 -4.87 21.10 6.99
C LYS A 159 -4.46 22.45 7.54
N GLN A 160 -3.42 23.06 6.98
CA GLN A 160 -2.91 24.36 7.43
C GLN A 160 -3.42 25.51 6.57
N GLU A 161 -3.52 25.31 5.26
CA GLU A 161 -3.98 26.30 4.30
C GLU A 161 -4.66 25.64 3.08
N PRO A 162 -5.54 26.35 2.35
CA PRO A 162 -6.08 25.84 1.09
C PRO A 162 -4.96 25.50 0.13
N SER A 163 -4.97 24.29 -0.39
CA SER A 163 -3.89 23.78 -1.24
C SER A 163 -4.42 23.02 -2.44
N GLU A 164 -3.71 23.11 -3.55
CA GLU A 164 -4.03 22.46 -4.79
C GLU A 164 -3.49 21.02 -4.79
N LEU A 165 -4.34 20.07 -5.20
CA LEU A 165 -3.95 18.67 -5.42
C LEU A 165 -3.03 18.57 -6.63
N ILE A 166 -1.90 17.90 -6.48
CA ILE A 166 -0.97 17.60 -7.57
C ILE A 166 -1.48 16.35 -8.29
N ALA A 167 -2.01 16.52 -9.50
CA ALA A 167 -2.58 15.41 -10.26
C ALA A 167 -1.50 14.46 -10.81
N GLU A 168 -0.36 15.01 -11.23
CA GLU A 168 0.77 14.26 -11.76
C GLU A 168 2.08 14.76 -11.15
N LEU A 169 2.98 13.85 -10.84
CA LEU A 169 4.28 14.14 -10.24
C LEU A 169 5.34 13.26 -10.88
N ASP A 170 6.44 13.87 -11.32
CA ASP A 170 7.61 13.10 -11.75
C ASP A 170 8.25 12.41 -10.53
N ARG A 171 8.62 11.13 -10.70
CA ARG A 171 9.24 10.35 -9.62
C ARG A 171 10.58 10.91 -9.13
N HIS A 172 11.30 11.66 -9.96
CA HIS A 172 12.55 12.30 -9.58
C HIS A 172 12.33 13.57 -8.75
N ASP A 173 11.19 14.24 -8.94
CA ASP A 173 10.80 15.43 -8.19
C ASP A 173 10.11 15.11 -6.86
N PHE A 174 9.78 13.83 -6.65
CA PHE A 174 8.99 13.37 -5.51
C PHE A 174 9.60 13.74 -4.15
N ASN A 175 10.94 13.79 -4.05
CA ASN A 175 11.64 14.15 -2.82
C ASN A 175 11.27 15.55 -2.29
N ALA A 176 10.92 16.48 -3.16
CA ALA A 176 10.51 17.84 -2.77
C ALA A 176 9.18 17.86 -1.98
N PHE A 177 8.35 16.82 -2.13
CA PHE A 177 7.02 16.72 -1.54
C PHE A 177 6.93 15.75 -0.35
N THR A 178 8.03 15.09 0.03
CA THR A 178 8.06 14.13 1.16
C THR A 178 7.85 14.81 2.52
N THR A 179 8.00 16.13 2.60
CA THR A 179 7.75 16.92 3.83
C THR A 179 6.30 16.83 4.30
N GLN A 180 5.35 16.52 3.41
CA GLN A 180 3.91 16.46 3.71
C GLN A 180 3.45 15.16 4.37
N LYS A 181 4.36 14.26 4.74
CA LYS A 181 4.07 12.97 5.41
C LYS A 181 3.04 12.08 4.69
N CYS A 182 2.78 12.33 3.41
CA CYS A 182 1.84 11.51 2.64
C CYS A 182 2.36 10.09 2.45
N VAL A 183 3.67 9.93 2.26
CA VAL A 183 4.38 8.65 2.19
C VAL A 183 5.61 8.68 3.09
N ASP A 184 6.23 7.52 3.33
CA ASP A 184 7.47 7.46 4.10
C ASP A 184 8.69 7.94 3.30
N LYS A 185 9.76 8.29 4.02
CA LYS A 185 10.95 8.90 3.42
C LYS A 185 11.76 7.98 2.50
N TYR A 186 11.62 6.67 2.65
CA TYR A 186 12.36 5.70 1.86
C TYR A 186 11.63 5.32 0.56
N PHE A 187 10.31 5.51 0.51
CA PHE A 187 9.45 5.18 -0.62
C PHE A 187 9.94 5.76 -1.97
N PRO A 188 10.33 7.05 -2.07
CA PRO A 188 10.81 7.63 -3.32
C PRO A 188 12.04 6.91 -3.89
N LYS A 189 12.94 6.44 -3.00
CA LYS A 189 14.16 5.73 -3.40
C LYS A 189 13.84 4.39 -4.07
N ILE A 190 12.85 3.66 -3.55
CA ILE A 190 12.43 2.38 -4.16
C ILE A 190 11.72 2.65 -5.47
N LEU A 191 10.81 3.64 -5.49
CA LEU A 191 10.03 3.94 -6.68
C LEU A 191 10.93 4.40 -7.84
N ALA A 192 11.95 5.23 -7.57
CA ALA A 192 12.90 5.70 -8.58
C ALA A 192 13.71 4.57 -9.23
N GLN A 193 13.87 3.42 -8.55
CA GLN A 193 14.56 2.24 -9.06
C GLN A 193 13.63 1.24 -9.78
N SER A 194 12.35 1.57 -9.90
CA SER A 194 11.34 0.72 -10.51
C SER A 194 10.69 1.40 -11.72
N ASN A 195 10.08 0.62 -12.61
CA ASN A 195 9.25 1.10 -13.71
C ASN A 195 7.75 1.02 -13.39
N ILE A 196 7.39 0.86 -12.11
CA ILE A 196 6.01 0.68 -11.67
C ILE A 196 5.30 2.03 -11.73
N ARG A 197 4.15 2.10 -12.40
CA ARG A 197 3.25 3.26 -12.32
C ARG A 197 2.65 3.31 -10.93
N CYS A 198 2.72 4.45 -10.28
CA CYS A 198 2.24 4.59 -8.92
C CYS A 198 1.13 5.63 -8.82
N TRP A 199 0.10 5.30 -8.03
CA TRP A 199 -1.02 6.18 -7.73
C TRP A 199 -1.17 6.35 -6.23
N ILE A 200 -1.49 7.56 -5.80
CA ILE A 200 -1.91 7.86 -4.43
C ILE A 200 -3.36 8.33 -4.50
N LEU A 201 -4.27 7.56 -3.88
CA LEU A 201 -5.71 7.77 -3.96
C LEU A 201 -6.34 7.75 -2.57
N ASN A 202 -7.46 8.46 -2.43
CA ASN A 202 -8.31 8.31 -1.25
C ASN A 202 -9.06 6.96 -1.32
N GLY A 203 -8.73 6.06 -0.38
CA GLY A 203 -9.28 4.71 -0.30
C GLY A 203 -10.78 4.64 0.07
N ARG A 204 -11.36 5.75 0.51
CA ARG A 204 -12.79 5.87 0.81
C ARG A 204 -13.66 5.95 -0.45
N HIS A 205 -13.03 5.99 -1.64
CA HIS A 205 -13.71 6.10 -2.93
C HIS A 205 -13.28 4.98 -3.89
N PRO A 206 -13.85 3.76 -3.80
CA PRO A 206 -13.46 2.62 -4.63
C PRO A 206 -13.60 2.85 -6.13
N SER A 207 -14.47 3.78 -6.56
CA SER A 207 -14.62 4.17 -7.96
C SER A 207 -13.33 4.68 -8.60
N ARG A 208 -12.44 5.30 -7.79
CA ARG A 208 -11.13 5.79 -8.27
C ARG A 208 -10.19 4.65 -8.63
N ILE A 209 -10.25 3.55 -7.89
CA ILE A 209 -9.49 2.33 -8.21
C ILE A 209 -9.99 1.76 -9.54
N SER A 210 -11.31 1.67 -9.70
CA SER A 210 -11.92 1.24 -10.96
C SER A 210 -11.48 2.09 -12.15
N ALA A 211 -11.34 3.40 -11.97
CA ALA A 211 -10.86 4.30 -13.02
C ALA A 211 -9.41 3.95 -13.42
N VAL A 212 -8.50 3.78 -12.44
CA VAL A 212 -7.11 3.37 -12.73
C VAL A 212 -7.07 2.02 -13.46
N LEU A 213 -7.81 1.03 -12.98
CA LEU A 213 -7.85 -0.30 -13.58
C LEU A 213 -8.36 -0.29 -15.03
N LYS A 214 -9.19 0.70 -15.39
CA LYS A 214 -9.69 0.95 -16.75
C LYS A 214 -8.77 1.84 -17.59
N GLY A 215 -7.63 2.29 -17.05
CA GLY A 215 -6.71 3.22 -17.72
C GLY A 215 -7.20 4.66 -17.77
N GLN A 216 -8.14 5.03 -16.90
CA GLN A 216 -8.66 6.39 -16.77
C GLN A 216 -7.93 7.12 -15.62
N LYS A 217 -7.90 8.45 -15.67
CA LYS A 217 -7.32 9.28 -14.60
C LYS A 217 -8.39 9.64 -13.54
N PRO A 218 -8.29 9.13 -12.31
CA PRO A 218 -9.17 9.53 -11.21
C PRO A 218 -8.67 10.80 -10.53
N ILE A 219 -9.46 11.31 -9.58
CA ILE A 219 -8.97 12.28 -8.59
C ILE A 219 -7.92 11.58 -7.71
N GLY A 220 -6.72 12.13 -7.66
CA GLY A 220 -5.57 11.58 -6.94
C GLY A 220 -4.26 12.09 -7.50
N THR A 221 -3.15 11.50 -7.11
CA THR A 221 -1.83 11.81 -7.65
C THR A 221 -1.27 10.60 -8.40
N GLU A 222 -0.95 10.76 -9.66
CA GLU A 222 -0.15 9.81 -10.44
C GLU A 222 1.33 10.16 -10.31
N ILE A 223 2.20 9.17 -10.04
CA ILE A 223 3.64 9.32 -10.02
C ILE A 223 4.20 8.58 -11.24
N LEU A 224 4.80 9.35 -12.15
CA LEU A 224 5.28 8.93 -13.47
C LEU A 224 6.76 8.55 -13.45
#